data_1fb8cf5564ef47f0e396b0a55650f9e2
#
_entry.id   1fb8cf5564ef47f0e396b0a55650f9e2
#
_cell.length_a   1.000
_cell.length_b   1.000
_cell.length_c   1.000
_cell.angle_alpha   90.00
_cell.angle_beta   90.00
_cell.angle_gamma   90.00
#
_symmetry.space_group_name_H-M   'P 1'
#
loop_
_entity.id
_entity.type
_entity.pdbx_description
1 polymer ?
#
loop_
_entity_poly.entity_id
_entity_poly.type
_entity_poly.pdbx_seq_one_letter_code
_entity_poly.pdbx_strand_id
1 'polypeptide(L)'
;ASVGLTGAGDAGIDREDWDRYVRFAAAGKLTARIYAMAGGPANLAAIAPAGPIAWRDQDRLALMAVKLYEDGALGSRGAWLREPYSDAPGQRGIPFQDEATLRRNVLDATSRGFQTNVHAIGDAGNGAVLGAFAAVPEARRLALRLRDEHTQIVAAEDLPRFARLGIIASMQPTHATSDKGMAEARLGEARLVGAYAWKTLIGSGARLAFGSDFPVEPPNPFYGLHAAVTRQSRDGMPVGGWRMSEALSLQQAFAAFTTGAAWAEHAEDKFGTLTP
;
A
#
# COMPACT_ATOMS: atom_id res chain seq x y z
N ALA A 1 17.87 4.48 -7.87
CA ALA A 1 18.49 5.84 -7.86
C ALA A 1 18.43 6.51 -9.23
N SER A 2 18.68 5.79 -10.37
CA SER A 2 18.72 6.40 -11.72
C SER A 2 17.45 7.15 -12.15
N VAL A 3 16.32 6.84 -11.57
CA VAL A 3 15.03 7.48 -11.84
C VAL A 3 14.58 8.45 -10.72
N GLY A 4 15.49 8.82 -9.82
CA GLY A 4 15.20 9.70 -8.69
C GLY A 4 14.62 8.99 -7.46
N LEU A 5 14.54 7.66 -7.46
CA LEU A 5 14.06 6.89 -6.31
C LEU A 5 15.17 6.82 -5.24
N THR A 6 14.87 7.27 -4.01
CA THR A 6 15.84 7.31 -2.89
C THR A 6 15.57 6.26 -1.81
N GLY A 7 14.37 5.73 -1.77
CA GLY A 7 13.95 4.66 -0.87
C GLY A 7 12.78 3.86 -1.45
N ALA A 8 12.56 2.69 -0.90
CA ALA A 8 11.44 1.84 -1.24
C ALA A 8 11.06 0.92 -0.07
N GLY A 9 9.75 0.73 0.14
CA GLY A 9 9.23 -0.37 0.91
C GLY A 9 9.21 -1.65 0.07
N ASP A 10 9.96 -2.67 0.48
CA ASP A 10 9.98 -3.96 -0.22
C ASP A 10 9.05 -4.96 0.47
N ALA A 11 7.95 -5.29 -0.21
CA ALA A 11 6.80 -5.96 0.35
C ALA A 11 6.84 -7.48 0.12
N GLY A 12 7.19 -8.24 1.16
CA GLY A 12 7.05 -9.70 1.13
C GLY A 12 8.35 -10.46 1.00
N ILE A 13 9.45 -9.95 1.54
CA ILE A 13 10.76 -10.60 1.50
C ILE A 13 10.82 -11.87 2.34
N ASP A 14 11.65 -12.81 1.92
CA ASP A 14 12.04 -13.97 2.69
C ASP A 14 13.40 -13.79 3.40
N ARG A 15 13.87 -14.86 4.06
CA ARG A 15 15.15 -14.86 4.78
C ARG A 15 16.34 -14.68 3.84
N GLU A 16 16.31 -15.23 2.64
CA GLU A 16 17.40 -15.11 1.68
C GLU A 16 17.52 -13.68 1.15
N ASP A 17 16.40 -13.03 0.86
CA ASP A 17 16.36 -11.62 0.47
C ASP A 17 16.90 -10.72 1.57
N TRP A 18 16.49 -10.95 2.83
CA TRP A 18 17.02 -10.23 3.97
C TRP A 18 18.54 -10.35 4.09
N ASP A 19 19.07 -11.58 4.02
CA ASP A 19 20.51 -11.83 4.10
C ASP A 19 21.25 -11.17 2.92
N ARG A 20 20.62 -11.10 1.75
CA ARG A 20 21.14 -10.37 0.59
C ARG A 20 21.23 -8.88 0.85
N TYR A 21 20.17 -8.26 1.39
CA TYR A 21 20.17 -6.85 1.76
C TYR A 21 21.22 -6.52 2.82
N VAL A 22 21.36 -7.36 3.84
CA VAL A 22 22.39 -7.18 4.88
C VAL A 22 23.79 -7.19 4.28
N ARG A 23 24.10 -8.14 3.38
CA ARG A 23 25.41 -8.17 2.69
C ARG A 23 25.66 -6.93 1.83
N PHE A 24 24.64 -6.45 1.09
CA PHE A 24 24.75 -5.24 0.27
C PHE A 24 24.89 -3.98 1.11
N ALA A 25 24.17 -3.88 2.22
CA ALA A 25 24.28 -2.77 3.15
C ALA A 25 25.68 -2.70 3.77
N ALA A 26 26.17 -3.82 4.32
CA ALA A 26 27.50 -3.91 4.90
C ALA A 26 28.62 -3.58 3.91
N ALA A 27 28.43 -3.88 2.62
CA ALA A 27 29.37 -3.55 1.55
C ALA A 27 29.22 -2.11 1.02
N GLY A 28 28.28 -1.29 1.56
CA GLY A 28 27.98 0.06 1.05
C GLY A 28 27.39 0.09 -0.35
N LYS A 29 26.76 -1.01 -0.79
CA LYS A 29 26.24 -1.17 -2.15
C LYS A 29 24.74 -0.92 -2.29
N LEU A 30 24.00 -0.67 -1.20
CA LEU A 30 22.62 -0.24 -1.29
C LEU A 30 22.57 1.22 -1.76
N THR A 31 22.12 1.43 -2.99
CA THR A 31 21.99 2.77 -3.59
C THR A 31 20.67 3.47 -3.23
N ALA A 32 19.69 2.74 -2.68
CA ALA A 32 18.45 3.24 -2.13
C ALA A 32 18.28 2.71 -0.70
N ARG A 33 17.43 3.38 0.08
CA ARG A 33 16.99 2.89 1.38
C ARG A 33 15.94 1.81 1.19
N ILE A 34 16.01 0.75 1.99
CA ILE A 34 15.07 -0.36 1.95
C ILE A 34 14.35 -0.50 3.30
N TYR A 35 13.05 -0.29 3.29
CA TYR A 35 12.15 -0.67 4.36
C TYR A 35 11.57 -2.03 4.04
N ALA A 36 12.21 -3.08 4.55
CA ALA A 36 11.82 -4.45 4.26
C ALA A 36 10.59 -4.87 5.09
N MET A 37 9.69 -5.60 4.48
CA MET A 37 8.49 -6.19 5.08
C MET A 37 8.57 -7.70 4.94
N ALA A 38 8.63 -8.43 6.04
CA ALA A 38 8.70 -9.89 5.99
C ALA A 38 7.43 -10.49 5.37
N GLY A 39 7.57 -11.44 4.47
CA GLY A 39 6.47 -12.10 3.77
C GLY A 39 5.75 -13.11 4.65
N GLY A 40 4.78 -12.66 5.44
CA GLY A 40 3.98 -13.49 6.32
C GLY A 40 4.63 -13.85 7.65
N PRO A 41 3.87 -14.51 8.56
CA PRO A 41 4.32 -14.82 9.91
C PRO A 41 5.57 -15.72 9.97
N ALA A 42 5.71 -16.65 9.04
CA ALA A 42 6.84 -17.58 9.00
C ALA A 42 8.15 -16.86 8.70
N ASN A 43 8.17 -16.00 7.67
CA ASN A 43 9.36 -15.19 7.34
C ASN A 43 9.65 -14.16 8.45
N LEU A 44 8.61 -13.58 9.05
CA LEU A 44 8.79 -12.68 10.19
C LEU A 44 9.51 -13.38 11.36
N ALA A 45 9.09 -14.58 11.69
CA ALA A 45 9.73 -15.39 12.75
C ALA A 45 11.16 -15.79 12.39
N ALA A 46 11.41 -16.11 11.12
CA ALA A 46 12.74 -16.50 10.64
C ALA A 46 13.74 -15.33 10.64
N ILE A 47 13.29 -14.12 10.26
CA ILE A 47 14.16 -12.96 10.07
C ILE A 47 14.32 -12.18 11.38
N ALA A 48 13.23 -11.91 12.08
CA ALA A 48 13.20 -11.01 13.23
C ALA A 48 12.48 -11.62 14.45
N PRO A 49 12.97 -12.74 14.97
CA PRO A 49 12.33 -13.43 16.11
C PRO A 49 12.32 -12.58 17.39
N ALA A 50 13.29 -11.70 17.58
CA ALA A 50 13.44 -10.85 18.76
C ALA A 50 12.62 -9.55 18.71
N GLY A 51 12.03 -9.20 17.55
CA GLY A 51 11.28 -7.96 17.35
C GLY A 51 11.78 -7.16 16.16
N PRO A 52 11.19 -5.96 15.92
CA PRO A 52 11.54 -5.12 14.76
C PRO A 52 13.02 -4.73 14.72
N ILE A 53 13.55 -4.68 13.51
CA ILE A 53 14.93 -4.23 13.23
C ILE A 53 14.84 -2.79 12.70
N ALA A 54 15.17 -1.82 13.57
CA ALA A 54 15.15 -0.41 13.24
C ALA A 54 16.15 -0.06 12.14
N TRP A 55 16.04 1.15 11.58
CA TRP A 55 16.95 1.69 10.58
C TRP A 55 18.41 1.56 11.04
N ARG A 56 19.21 0.92 10.21
CA ARG A 56 20.63 0.61 10.41
C ARG A 56 21.46 0.86 9.15
N ASP A 57 22.78 0.65 9.23
CA ASP A 57 23.70 0.81 8.10
C ASP A 57 23.54 2.18 7.42
N GLN A 58 23.70 3.24 8.20
CA GLN A 58 23.54 4.65 7.78
C GLN A 58 22.12 4.93 7.24
N ASP A 59 21.10 4.39 7.92
CA ASP A 59 19.69 4.48 7.53
C ASP A 59 19.39 3.92 6.13
N ARG A 60 20.08 2.82 5.76
CA ARG A 60 19.89 2.17 4.46
C ARG A 60 18.98 0.95 4.51
N LEU A 61 18.81 0.34 5.67
CA LEU A 61 18.07 -0.91 5.80
C LEU A 61 17.29 -0.95 7.12
N ALA A 62 16.02 -1.32 7.06
CA ALA A 62 15.18 -1.63 8.22
C ALA A 62 14.26 -2.80 7.92
N LEU A 63 13.79 -3.51 8.97
CA LEU A 63 12.70 -4.48 8.89
C LEU A 63 11.81 -4.29 10.11
N MET A 64 10.75 -3.51 9.97
CA MET A 64 9.81 -3.21 11.06
C MET A 64 8.39 -3.62 10.72
N ALA A 65 8.18 -4.33 9.60
CA ALA A 65 6.85 -4.68 9.13
C ALA A 65 6.72 -6.13 8.67
N VAL A 66 5.47 -6.61 8.70
CA VAL A 66 5.05 -7.85 8.04
C VAL A 66 4.09 -7.52 6.91
N LYS A 67 4.26 -8.17 5.75
CA LYS A 67 3.33 -8.14 4.62
C LYS A 67 2.40 -9.33 4.69
N LEU A 68 1.10 -9.05 4.66
CA LEU A 68 0.03 -10.04 4.57
C LEU A 68 -0.79 -9.80 3.30
N TYR A 69 -1.59 -10.78 2.92
CA TYR A 69 -2.45 -10.73 1.74
C TYR A 69 -3.86 -11.18 2.13
N GLU A 70 -4.85 -10.36 1.79
CA GLU A 70 -6.25 -10.71 2.03
C GLU A 70 -6.93 -11.25 0.78
N ASP A 71 -6.64 -10.67 -0.39
CA ASP A 71 -7.23 -11.09 -1.65
C ASP A 71 -6.24 -11.01 -2.82
N GLY A 72 -6.74 -11.20 -4.04
CA GLY A 72 -5.96 -11.14 -5.27
C GLY A 72 -6.24 -9.89 -6.10
N ALA A 73 -5.70 -9.87 -7.33
CA ALA A 73 -5.79 -8.74 -8.24
C ALA A 73 -7.16 -8.62 -8.92
N LEU A 74 -7.56 -7.37 -9.22
CA LEU A 74 -8.82 -7.06 -9.92
C LEU A 74 -8.85 -7.67 -11.32
N GLY A 75 -7.74 -7.61 -12.05
CA GLY A 75 -7.62 -8.09 -13.43
C GLY A 75 -7.91 -9.57 -13.60
N SER A 76 -7.40 -10.40 -12.69
CA SER A 76 -7.63 -11.85 -12.67
C SER A 76 -8.97 -12.24 -12.05
N ARG A 77 -9.78 -11.29 -11.59
CA ARG A 77 -10.98 -11.50 -10.74
C ARG A 77 -10.67 -12.22 -9.43
N GLY A 78 -9.46 -12.04 -8.90
CA GLY A 78 -9.04 -12.50 -7.58
C GLY A 78 -9.41 -11.55 -6.44
N ALA A 79 -9.60 -10.26 -6.73
CA ALA A 79 -10.00 -9.26 -5.75
C ALA A 79 -11.36 -9.64 -5.14
N TRP A 80 -11.43 -9.66 -3.81
CA TRP A 80 -12.64 -10.09 -3.10
C TRP A 80 -13.65 -8.95 -3.00
N LEU A 81 -14.80 -9.13 -3.69
CA LEU A 81 -15.86 -8.15 -3.82
C LEU A 81 -17.09 -8.54 -2.99
N ARG A 82 -17.78 -7.53 -2.46
CA ARG A 82 -19.09 -7.69 -1.79
C ARG A 82 -20.17 -8.16 -2.76
N GLU A 83 -20.17 -7.62 -3.98
CA GLU A 83 -21.07 -8.00 -5.05
C GLU A 83 -20.30 -8.70 -6.19
N PRO A 84 -20.94 -9.58 -6.96
CA PRO A 84 -20.29 -10.25 -8.07
C PRO A 84 -19.67 -9.28 -9.08
N TYR A 85 -18.63 -9.73 -9.77
CA TYR A 85 -18.07 -9.00 -10.91
C TYR A 85 -19.16 -8.76 -11.96
N SER A 86 -19.22 -7.54 -12.53
CA SER A 86 -20.21 -7.19 -13.55
C SER A 86 -20.08 -8.03 -14.80
N ASP A 87 -18.86 -8.37 -15.19
CA ASP A 87 -18.54 -9.21 -16.34
C ASP A 87 -18.38 -10.70 -16.00
N ALA A 88 -18.66 -11.11 -14.74
CA ALA A 88 -18.68 -12.49 -14.29
C ALA A 88 -19.64 -12.65 -13.10
N PRO A 89 -20.97 -12.67 -13.33
CA PRO A 89 -21.98 -12.62 -12.26
C PRO A 89 -21.95 -13.77 -11.25
N GLY A 90 -21.24 -14.87 -11.55
CA GLY A 90 -21.05 -16.00 -10.64
C GLY A 90 -19.82 -15.88 -9.74
N GLN A 91 -19.02 -14.81 -9.84
CA GLN A 91 -17.74 -14.68 -9.15
C GLN A 91 -17.68 -13.38 -8.32
N ARG A 92 -17.07 -13.51 -7.14
CA ARG A 92 -16.81 -12.37 -6.21
C ARG A 92 -15.34 -12.25 -5.83
N GLY A 93 -14.42 -12.98 -6.48
CA GLY A 93 -13.05 -13.15 -6.04
C GLY A 93 -12.93 -14.14 -4.88
N ILE A 94 -11.74 -14.19 -4.27
CA ILE A 94 -11.42 -15.20 -3.25
C ILE A 94 -10.59 -14.52 -2.15
N PRO A 95 -11.04 -14.56 -0.87
CA PRO A 95 -10.15 -14.23 0.24
C PRO A 95 -9.05 -15.30 0.34
N PHE A 96 -7.80 -14.89 0.61
CA PHE A 96 -6.69 -15.82 0.77
C PHE A 96 -6.66 -16.48 2.15
N GLN A 97 -7.36 -15.88 3.09
CA GLN A 97 -7.54 -16.39 4.44
C GLN A 97 -8.91 -15.96 4.98
N ASP A 98 -9.43 -16.65 5.99
CA ASP A 98 -10.62 -16.19 6.69
C ASP A 98 -10.32 -14.97 7.61
N GLU A 99 -11.35 -14.16 7.88
CA GLU A 99 -11.22 -12.94 8.69
C GLU A 99 -10.65 -13.22 10.11
N ALA A 100 -10.93 -14.38 10.69
CA ALA A 100 -10.41 -14.75 12.02
C ALA A 100 -8.91 -15.00 11.95
N THR A 101 -8.43 -15.62 10.89
CA THR A 101 -7.01 -15.84 10.62
C THR A 101 -6.28 -14.52 10.34
N LEU A 102 -6.84 -13.66 9.47
CA LEU A 102 -6.29 -12.32 9.24
C LEU A 102 -6.17 -11.55 10.55
N ARG A 103 -7.25 -11.47 11.32
CA ARG A 103 -7.28 -10.78 12.61
C ARG A 103 -6.24 -11.33 13.60
N ARG A 104 -6.11 -12.65 13.68
CA ARG A 104 -5.09 -13.29 14.54
C ARG A 104 -3.69 -12.91 14.13
N ASN A 105 -3.35 -12.97 12.84
CA ASN A 105 -2.04 -12.62 12.31
C ASN A 105 -1.71 -11.13 12.54
N VAL A 106 -2.69 -10.24 12.36
CA VAL A 106 -2.55 -8.81 12.65
C VAL A 106 -2.30 -8.56 14.14
N LEU A 107 -3.08 -9.19 15.02
CA LEU A 107 -2.92 -9.03 16.47
C LEU A 107 -1.58 -9.59 16.96
N ASP A 108 -1.14 -10.75 16.46
CA ASP A 108 0.16 -11.33 16.80
C ASP A 108 1.30 -10.39 16.41
N ALA A 109 1.39 -10.00 15.14
CA ALA A 109 2.45 -9.14 14.66
C ALA A 109 2.50 -7.79 15.39
N THR A 110 1.33 -7.15 15.56
CA THR A 110 1.26 -5.86 16.27
C THR A 110 1.56 -5.97 17.75
N SER A 111 1.25 -7.12 18.42
CA SER A 111 1.62 -7.36 19.81
C SER A 111 3.13 -7.42 20.01
N ARG A 112 3.87 -7.85 18.98
CA ARG A 112 5.33 -7.93 18.95
C ARG A 112 5.99 -6.63 18.45
N GLY A 113 5.21 -5.58 18.21
CA GLY A 113 5.71 -4.26 17.80
C GLY A 113 5.94 -4.08 16.31
N PHE A 114 5.47 -5.01 15.45
CA PHE A 114 5.58 -4.86 14.01
C PHE A 114 4.42 -4.08 13.41
N GLN A 115 4.72 -3.19 12.47
CA GLN A 115 3.74 -2.66 11.55
C GLN A 115 3.17 -3.80 10.70
N THR A 116 1.85 -3.80 10.48
CA THR A 116 1.20 -4.80 9.62
C THR A 116 0.68 -4.12 8.37
N ASN A 117 1.13 -4.59 7.21
CA ASN A 117 0.82 -4.06 5.89
C ASN A 117 0.07 -5.15 5.13
N VAL A 118 -1.19 -4.93 4.81
CA VAL A 118 -2.05 -5.96 4.24
C VAL A 118 -2.49 -5.56 2.83
N HIS A 119 -2.23 -6.41 1.86
CA HIS A 119 -2.76 -6.28 0.51
C HIS A 119 -4.28 -6.46 0.53
N ALA A 120 -5.02 -5.48 0.04
CA ALA A 120 -6.44 -5.59 -0.24
C ALA A 120 -6.84 -4.74 -1.45
N ILE A 121 -7.43 -5.37 -2.43
CA ILE A 121 -7.88 -4.73 -3.68
C ILE A 121 -9.39 -4.60 -3.74
N GLY A 122 -10.14 -5.65 -3.44
CA GLY A 122 -11.60 -5.65 -3.47
C GLY A 122 -12.24 -4.96 -2.26
N ASP A 123 -13.46 -4.49 -2.41
CA ASP A 123 -14.20 -3.78 -1.36
C ASP A 123 -14.57 -4.67 -0.16
N ALA A 124 -14.73 -5.97 -0.35
CA ALA A 124 -14.85 -6.92 0.76
C ALA A 124 -13.51 -7.12 1.46
N GLY A 125 -12.41 -7.28 0.70
CA GLY A 125 -11.05 -7.41 1.23
C GLY A 125 -10.63 -6.20 2.06
N ASN A 126 -10.81 -4.98 1.53
CA ASN A 126 -10.56 -3.74 2.27
C ASN A 126 -11.41 -3.65 3.56
N GLY A 127 -12.68 -4.04 3.49
CA GLY A 127 -13.57 -4.09 4.65
C GLY A 127 -13.06 -5.02 5.75
N ALA A 128 -12.59 -6.23 5.37
CA ALA A 128 -12.02 -7.23 6.28
C ALA A 128 -10.71 -6.72 6.93
N VAL A 129 -9.82 -6.11 6.14
CA VAL A 129 -8.56 -5.51 6.63
C VAL A 129 -8.85 -4.41 7.65
N LEU A 130 -9.76 -3.48 7.35
CA LEU A 130 -10.16 -2.44 8.29
C LEU A 130 -10.82 -3.02 9.55
N GLY A 131 -11.54 -4.14 9.43
CA GLY A 131 -12.09 -4.89 10.57
C GLY A 131 -11.00 -5.48 11.47
N ALA A 132 -9.99 -6.11 10.87
CA ALA A 132 -8.85 -6.67 11.58
C ALA A 132 -8.02 -5.57 12.27
N PHE A 133 -7.77 -4.45 11.60
CA PHE A 133 -7.04 -3.32 12.16
C PHE A 133 -7.80 -2.62 13.30
N ALA A 134 -9.12 -2.55 13.22
CA ALA A 134 -9.94 -1.99 14.29
C ALA A 134 -9.85 -2.80 15.61
N ALA A 135 -9.47 -4.08 15.54
CA ALA A 135 -9.28 -4.91 16.71
C ALA A 135 -7.94 -4.64 17.44
N VAL A 136 -7.00 -3.95 16.81
CA VAL A 136 -5.74 -3.54 17.46
C VAL A 136 -6.02 -2.36 18.38
N PRO A 137 -5.55 -2.36 19.64
CA PRO A 137 -5.71 -1.25 20.57
C PRO A 137 -5.25 0.06 19.93
N GLU A 138 -6.05 1.12 20.05
CA GLU A 138 -5.87 2.39 19.32
C GLU A 138 -4.46 2.97 19.45
N ALA A 139 -3.94 3.09 20.67
CA ALA A 139 -2.61 3.63 20.89
C ALA A 139 -1.53 2.84 20.13
N ARG A 140 -1.65 1.51 20.08
CA ARG A 140 -0.73 0.65 19.33
C ARG A 140 -0.91 0.80 17.84
N ARG A 141 -2.15 0.81 17.36
CA ARG A 141 -2.49 0.98 15.94
C ARG A 141 -1.92 2.29 15.39
N LEU A 142 -2.10 3.39 16.12
CA LEU A 142 -1.57 4.70 15.74
C LEU A 142 -0.03 4.74 15.80
N ALA A 143 0.57 4.13 16.83
CA ALA A 143 2.03 4.07 16.96
C ALA A 143 2.68 3.23 15.84
N LEU A 144 2.06 2.12 15.45
CA LEU A 144 2.58 1.22 14.42
C LEU A 144 2.23 1.66 12.98
N ARG A 145 1.29 2.61 12.79
CA ARG A 145 0.95 3.18 11.48
C ARG A 145 0.59 2.11 10.46
N LEU A 146 -0.42 1.28 10.77
CA LEU A 146 -0.83 0.14 9.95
C LEU A 146 -1.22 0.59 8.54
N ARG A 147 -0.90 -0.23 7.54
CA ARG A 147 -1.08 0.11 6.13
C ARG A 147 -2.02 -0.88 5.44
N ASP A 148 -2.95 -0.35 4.68
CA ASP A 148 -3.73 -1.06 3.69
C ASP A 148 -3.05 -0.84 2.33
N GLU A 149 -2.48 -1.90 1.77
CA GLU A 149 -1.73 -1.85 0.52
C GLU A 149 -2.69 -2.02 -0.65
N HIS A 150 -2.55 -1.17 -1.61
CA HIS A 150 -3.36 -0.91 -2.79
C HIS A 150 -4.62 -0.10 -2.48
N THR A 151 -5.46 -0.45 -1.49
CA THR A 151 -6.68 0.31 -1.15
C THR A 151 -7.45 0.65 -2.44
N GLN A 152 -7.56 -0.34 -3.35
CA GLN A 152 -7.84 -0.03 -4.76
C GLN A 152 -9.32 0.21 -5.01
N ILE A 153 -10.18 -0.66 -4.47
CA ILE A 153 -11.64 -0.56 -4.53
C ILE A 153 -12.16 -0.58 -3.10
N VAL A 154 -12.70 0.52 -2.64
CA VAL A 154 -13.18 0.67 -1.26
C VAL A 154 -14.68 0.97 -1.29
N ALA A 155 -15.46 0.28 -0.45
CA ALA A 155 -16.86 0.62 -0.30
C ALA A 155 -17.03 2.04 0.28
N ALA A 156 -18.03 2.78 -0.18
CA ALA A 156 -18.22 4.19 0.20
C ALA A 156 -18.28 4.39 1.72
N GLU A 157 -18.94 3.47 2.43
CA GLU A 157 -19.04 3.48 3.90
C GLU A 157 -17.72 3.18 4.62
N ASP A 158 -16.73 2.57 3.94
CA ASP A 158 -15.44 2.26 4.50
C ASP A 158 -14.41 3.38 4.30
N LEU A 159 -14.57 4.25 3.31
CA LEU A 159 -13.65 5.36 3.06
C LEU A 159 -13.36 6.22 4.31
N PRO A 160 -14.36 6.65 5.12
CA PRO A 160 -14.08 7.42 6.34
C PRO A 160 -13.38 6.61 7.45
N ARG A 161 -13.38 5.28 7.36
CA ARG A 161 -12.75 4.43 8.38
C ARG A 161 -11.23 4.55 8.36
N PHE A 162 -10.62 4.82 7.22
CA PHE A 162 -9.17 5.05 7.14
C PHE A 162 -8.72 6.16 8.08
N ALA A 163 -9.33 7.34 7.98
CA ALA A 163 -9.03 8.46 8.88
C ALA A 163 -9.37 8.14 10.33
N ARG A 164 -10.56 7.61 10.59
CA ARG A 164 -11.04 7.30 11.95
C ARG A 164 -10.15 6.28 12.66
N LEU A 165 -9.61 5.31 11.94
CA LEU A 165 -8.71 4.28 12.47
C LEU A 165 -7.23 4.68 12.38
N GLY A 166 -6.88 5.79 11.70
CA GLY A 166 -5.50 6.19 11.46
C GLY A 166 -4.73 5.24 10.55
N ILE A 167 -5.43 4.59 9.60
CA ILE A 167 -4.83 3.65 8.65
C ILE A 167 -4.27 4.42 7.46
N ILE A 168 -3.08 4.04 7.02
CA ILE A 168 -2.45 4.57 5.82
C ILE A 168 -3.03 3.84 4.60
N ALA A 169 -3.50 4.59 3.61
CA ALA A 169 -3.79 4.06 2.29
C ALA A 169 -2.51 4.13 1.44
N SER A 170 -1.89 2.96 1.24
CA SER A 170 -0.64 2.81 0.50
C SER A 170 -0.94 2.41 -0.93
N MET A 171 -0.86 3.36 -1.86
CA MET A 171 -1.47 3.22 -3.18
C MET A 171 -0.48 3.47 -4.32
N GLN A 172 -0.87 3.05 -5.52
CA GLN A 172 -0.08 3.18 -6.74
C GLN A 172 -0.88 3.97 -7.80
N PRO A 173 -0.56 5.25 -8.02
CA PRO A 173 -1.34 6.06 -8.96
C PRO A 173 -1.35 5.53 -10.40
N THR A 174 -0.28 4.89 -10.84
CA THR A 174 -0.21 4.27 -12.17
C THR A 174 -1.23 3.16 -12.36
N HIS A 175 -1.57 2.39 -11.31
CA HIS A 175 -2.62 1.36 -11.38
C HIS A 175 -3.96 1.94 -11.85
N ALA A 176 -4.36 3.13 -11.40
CA ALA A 176 -5.61 3.74 -11.84
C ALA A 176 -5.63 3.99 -13.35
N THR A 177 -4.49 4.33 -13.94
CA THR A 177 -4.40 4.65 -15.38
C THR A 177 -4.19 3.41 -16.25
N SER A 178 -3.55 2.38 -15.73
CA SER A 178 -3.44 1.08 -16.42
C SER A 178 -4.73 0.27 -16.33
N ASP A 179 -5.42 0.34 -15.20
CA ASP A 179 -6.59 -0.51 -14.91
C ASP A 179 -7.93 0.09 -15.36
N LYS A 180 -7.99 1.37 -15.74
CA LYS A 180 -9.25 2.12 -15.97
C LYS A 180 -10.32 1.35 -16.75
N GLY A 181 -9.98 0.87 -17.94
CA GLY A 181 -10.93 0.12 -18.77
C GLY A 181 -11.30 -1.24 -18.20
N MET A 182 -10.35 -1.89 -17.56
CA MET A 182 -10.59 -3.15 -16.85
C MET A 182 -11.48 -2.94 -15.62
N ALA A 183 -11.22 -1.91 -14.81
CA ALA A 183 -12.01 -1.61 -13.64
C ALA A 183 -13.48 -1.33 -13.99
N GLU A 184 -13.74 -0.60 -15.07
CA GLU A 184 -15.09 -0.35 -15.59
C GLU A 184 -15.79 -1.65 -15.97
N ALA A 185 -15.11 -2.54 -16.70
CA ALA A 185 -15.68 -3.82 -17.09
C ALA A 185 -15.96 -4.74 -15.89
N ARG A 186 -15.05 -4.77 -14.91
CA ARG A 186 -15.13 -5.62 -13.71
C ARG A 186 -16.23 -5.20 -12.74
N LEU A 187 -16.42 -3.89 -12.56
CA LEU A 187 -17.25 -3.33 -11.50
C LEU A 187 -18.55 -2.72 -12.01
N GLY A 188 -18.56 -2.23 -13.25
CA GLY A 188 -19.61 -1.33 -13.73
C GLY A 188 -19.51 0.07 -13.10
N GLU A 189 -20.05 1.08 -13.77
CA GLU A 189 -19.89 2.50 -13.41
C GLU A 189 -20.32 2.82 -11.96
N ALA A 190 -21.42 2.23 -11.50
CA ALA A 190 -21.97 2.53 -10.18
C ALA A 190 -21.03 2.19 -9.01
N ARG A 191 -20.18 1.17 -9.18
CA ARG A 191 -19.23 0.72 -8.14
C ARG A 191 -17.85 1.35 -8.22
N LEU A 192 -17.63 2.23 -9.20
CA LEU A 192 -16.35 2.96 -9.33
C LEU A 192 -16.22 4.12 -8.34
N VAL A 193 -17.22 4.45 -7.55
CA VAL A 193 -17.20 5.60 -6.61
C VAL A 193 -16.02 5.51 -5.64
N GLY A 194 -15.72 4.31 -5.13
CA GLY A 194 -14.59 4.07 -4.23
C GLY A 194 -13.33 3.53 -4.91
N ALA A 195 -13.27 3.57 -6.26
CA ALA A 195 -12.12 3.07 -7.00
C ALA A 195 -11.03 4.14 -7.12
N TYR A 196 -9.82 3.82 -6.63
CA TYR A 196 -8.66 4.73 -6.68
C TYR A 196 -9.01 6.13 -6.12
N ALA A 197 -9.68 6.16 -4.97
CA ALA A 197 -10.37 7.33 -4.41
C ALA A 197 -9.42 8.21 -3.57
N TRP A 198 -8.31 8.66 -4.13
CA TRP A 198 -7.24 9.36 -3.42
C TRP A 198 -7.69 10.68 -2.81
N LYS A 199 -8.43 11.49 -3.57
CA LYS A 199 -8.91 12.79 -3.11
C LYS A 199 -9.97 12.64 -2.01
N THR A 200 -10.85 11.67 -2.16
CA THR A 200 -11.85 11.35 -1.14
C THR A 200 -11.17 10.88 0.16
N LEU A 201 -10.15 10.01 0.08
CA LEU A 201 -9.38 9.56 1.23
C LEU A 201 -8.68 10.73 1.93
N ILE A 202 -7.96 11.59 1.21
CA ILE A 202 -7.34 12.81 1.80
C ILE A 202 -8.43 13.71 2.41
N GLY A 203 -9.53 13.91 1.71
CA GLY A 203 -10.65 14.73 2.19
C GLY A 203 -11.29 14.21 3.48
N SER A 204 -11.24 12.91 3.73
CA SER A 204 -11.66 12.30 4.99
C SER A 204 -10.64 12.46 6.13
N GLY A 205 -9.42 12.93 5.83
CA GLY A 205 -8.31 13.03 6.77
C GLY A 205 -7.37 11.80 6.78
N ALA A 206 -7.56 10.84 5.86
CA ALA A 206 -6.66 9.70 5.74
C ALA A 206 -5.28 10.13 5.20
N ARG A 207 -4.24 9.41 5.61
CA ARG A 207 -2.89 9.59 5.08
C ARG A 207 -2.67 8.71 3.88
N LEU A 208 -2.03 9.25 2.85
CA LEU A 208 -1.59 8.48 1.68
C LEU A 208 -0.08 8.27 1.72
N ALA A 209 0.35 7.10 1.25
CA ALA A 209 1.71 6.82 0.84
C ALA A 209 1.68 6.25 -0.58
N PHE A 210 2.53 6.76 -1.47
CA PHE A 210 2.53 6.33 -2.87
C PHE A 210 3.80 5.58 -3.24
N GLY A 211 3.64 4.62 -4.14
CA GLY A 211 4.69 3.80 -4.74
C GLY A 211 4.33 3.36 -6.14
N SER A 212 5.14 2.47 -6.72
CA SER A 212 4.93 1.92 -8.06
C SER A 212 4.48 0.45 -8.06
N ASP A 213 4.71 -0.27 -6.97
CA ASP A 213 4.54 -1.72 -6.92
C ASP A 213 5.41 -2.43 -8.00
N PHE A 214 6.65 -1.91 -8.20
CA PHE A 214 7.59 -2.53 -9.15
C PHE A 214 7.81 -4.01 -8.78
N PRO A 215 7.76 -4.95 -9.75
CA PRO A 215 7.81 -4.76 -11.21
C PRO A 215 6.45 -4.64 -11.92
N VAL A 216 5.32 -4.57 -11.20
CA VAL A 216 4.00 -4.41 -11.81
C VAL A 216 3.95 -3.13 -12.65
N GLU A 217 4.46 -2.03 -12.08
CA GLU A 217 4.63 -0.77 -12.82
C GLU A 217 6.10 -0.33 -12.80
N PRO A 218 6.54 0.46 -13.78
CA PRO A 218 7.90 1.01 -13.78
C PRO A 218 8.20 1.83 -12.51
N PRO A 219 9.42 1.73 -11.95
CA PRO A 219 9.76 2.36 -10.67
C PRO A 219 9.96 3.87 -10.73
N ASN A 220 9.73 4.52 -11.88
CA ASN A 220 9.89 5.95 -12.06
C ASN A 220 8.75 6.71 -11.35
N PRO A 221 9.01 7.47 -10.26
CA PRO A 221 7.97 8.14 -9.49
C PRO A 221 7.26 9.24 -10.28
N PHE A 222 7.87 9.79 -11.33
CA PHE A 222 7.24 10.81 -12.18
C PHE A 222 6.04 10.27 -12.96
N TYR A 223 6.02 8.96 -13.27
CA TYR A 223 4.84 8.34 -13.88
C TYR A 223 3.66 8.32 -12.91
N GLY A 224 3.93 8.01 -11.64
CA GLY A 224 2.92 8.08 -10.59
C GLY A 224 2.43 9.50 -10.31
N LEU A 225 3.34 10.49 -10.28
CA LEU A 225 2.97 11.91 -10.16
C LEU A 225 2.08 12.35 -11.31
N HIS A 226 2.44 12.01 -12.56
CA HIS A 226 1.62 12.29 -13.74
C HIS A 226 0.22 11.67 -13.59
N ALA A 227 0.15 10.37 -13.27
CA ALA A 227 -1.12 9.66 -13.11
C ALA A 227 -1.98 10.25 -11.97
N ALA A 228 -1.38 10.62 -10.84
CA ALA A 228 -2.10 11.19 -9.70
C ALA A 228 -2.74 12.55 -10.01
N VAL A 229 -2.07 13.38 -10.82
CA VAL A 229 -2.52 14.75 -11.15
C VAL A 229 -3.45 14.78 -12.35
N THR A 230 -3.12 14.02 -13.39
CA THR A 230 -3.86 14.09 -14.67
C THR A 230 -4.91 13.00 -14.83
N ARG A 231 -4.80 11.90 -14.08
CA ARG A 231 -5.64 10.70 -14.26
C ARG A 231 -5.57 10.15 -15.69
N GLN A 232 -4.43 10.36 -16.35
CA GLN A 232 -4.16 9.93 -17.73
C GLN A 232 -3.00 8.94 -17.76
N SER A 233 -3.04 8.02 -18.71
CA SER A 233 -1.87 7.24 -19.10
C SER A 233 -0.79 8.16 -19.71
N ARG A 234 0.43 7.66 -19.87
CA ARG A 234 1.58 8.45 -20.39
C ARG A 234 1.38 8.97 -21.82
N ASP A 235 0.45 8.39 -22.56
CA ASP A 235 0.02 8.83 -23.89
C ASP A 235 -1.02 9.97 -23.86
N GLY A 236 -1.38 10.47 -22.69
CA GLY A 236 -2.37 11.53 -22.48
C GLY A 236 -3.83 11.06 -22.53
N MET A 237 -4.08 9.76 -22.47
CA MET A 237 -5.44 9.21 -22.57
C MET A 237 -6.01 8.74 -21.23
N PRO A 238 -7.35 8.86 -21.02
CA PRO A 238 -8.31 9.57 -21.88
C PRO A 238 -8.12 11.09 -21.80
N VAL A 239 -8.48 11.79 -22.88
CA VAL A 239 -8.49 13.26 -22.86
C VAL A 239 -9.41 13.75 -21.73
N GLY A 240 -8.91 14.65 -20.89
CA GLY A 240 -9.61 15.14 -19.70
C GLY A 240 -9.46 14.27 -18.46
N GLY A 241 -8.75 13.14 -18.55
CA GLY A 241 -8.48 12.25 -17.41
C GLY A 241 -9.63 11.33 -17.01
N TRP A 242 -9.28 10.16 -16.48
CA TRP A 242 -10.26 9.20 -15.96
C TRP A 242 -10.66 9.55 -14.52
N ARG A 243 -11.97 9.79 -14.28
CA ARG A 243 -12.51 10.14 -12.95
C ARG A 243 -11.75 11.30 -12.28
N MET A 244 -11.69 12.44 -12.97
CA MET A 244 -10.95 13.63 -12.51
C MET A 244 -11.40 14.17 -11.15
N SER A 245 -12.59 13.79 -10.66
CA SER A 245 -13.01 14.11 -9.30
C SER A 245 -12.04 13.62 -8.23
N GLU A 246 -11.29 12.54 -8.52
CA GLU A 246 -10.30 11.94 -7.62
C GLU A 246 -8.85 12.38 -7.94
N ALA A 247 -8.63 13.31 -8.87
CA ALA A 247 -7.30 13.84 -9.14
C ALA A 247 -6.76 14.65 -7.95
N LEU A 248 -5.46 14.53 -7.72
CA LEU A 248 -4.75 15.29 -6.69
C LEU A 248 -4.10 16.54 -7.28
N SER A 249 -3.87 17.55 -6.43
CA SER A 249 -2.91 18.59 -6.77
C SER A 249 -1.49 18.00 -6.84
N LEU A 250 -0.60 18.67 -7.58
CA LEU A 250 0.81 18.25 -7.62
C LEU A 250 1.43 18.21 -6.21
N GLN A 251 1.10 19.17 -5.37
CA GLN A 251 1.59 19.23 -3.99
C GLN A 251 1.12 18.01 -3.16
N GLN A 252 -0.14 17.61 -3.27
CA GLN A 252 -0.68 16.43 -2.58
C GLN A 252 -0.01 15.15 -3.09
N ALA A 253 0.11 14.99 -4.41
CA ALA A 253 0.75 13.83 -5.01
C ALA A 253 2.23 13.74 -4.62
N PHE A 254 2.95 14.87 -4.67
CA PHE A 254 4.35 14.93 -4.27
C PHE A 254 4.54 14.59 -2.78
N ALA A 255 3.69 15.11 -1.91
CA ALA A 255 3.72 14.79 -0.48
C ALA A 255 3.51 13.28 -0.24
N ALA A 256 2.58 12.62 -0.97
CA ALA A 256 2.35 11.18 -0.82
C ALA A 256 3.55 10.33 -1.27
N PHE A 257 4.32 10.77 -2.28
CA PHE A 257 5.55 10.09 -2.72
C PHE A 257 6.78 10.40 -1.86
N THR A 258 6.73 11.42 -1.01
CA THR A 258 7.89 11.88 -0.23
C THR A 258 7.62 11.81 1.27
N THR A 259 7.05 12.84 1.87
CA THR A 259 6.79 12.91 3.32
C THR A 259 5.77 11.86 3.78
N GLY A 260 4.79 11.52 2.96
CA GLY A 260 3.81 10.45 3.23
C GLY A 260 4.46 9.08 3.26
N ALA A 261 5.30 8.78 2.26
CA ALA A 261 6.05 7.52 2.19
C ALA A 261 7.04 7.41 3.36
N ALA A 262 7.82 8.47 3.64
CA ALA A 262 8.76 8.49 4.75
C ALA A 262 8.06 8.26 6.10
N TRP A 263 6.92 8.92 6.31
CA TRP A 263 6.13 8.74 7.53
C TRP A 263 5.57 7.31 7.65
N ALA A 264 5.16 6.72 6.54
CA ALA A 264 4.68 5.34 6.51
C ALA A 264 5.77 4.31 6.87
N GLU A 265 7.03 4.67 6.69
CA GLU A 265 8.21 3.84 6.99
C GLU A 265 8.91 4.23 8.30
N HIS A 266 8.28 5.06 9.16
CA HIS A 266 8.88 5.56 10.40
C HIS A 266 10.23 6.23 10.19
N ALA A 267 10.35 7.05 9.15
CA ALA A 267 11.61 7.65 8.71
C ALA A 267 11.50 9.14 8.34
N GLU A 268 10.45 9.82 8.80
CA GLU A 268 10.21 11.24 8.54
C GLU A 268 11.28 12.18 9.11
N ASP A 269 12.05 11.70 10.07
CA ASP A 269 13.22 12.38 10.64
C ASP A 269 14.52 12.10 9.86
N LYS A 270 14.48 11.22 8.86
CA LYS A 270 15.65 10.74 8.12
C LYS A 270 15.61 11.10 6.64
N PHE A 271 14.41 11.09 6.04
CA PHE A 271 14.22 11.39 4.62
C PHE A 271 12.78 11.85 4.33
N GLY A 272 12.49 12.16 3.06
CA GLY A 272 11.18 12.66 2.62
C GLY A 272 11.11 14.17 2.48
N THR A 273 12.13 14.90 2.93
CA THR A 273 12.27 16.36 2.79
C THR A 273 13.65 16.73 2.26
N LEU A 274 13.81 17.95 1.79
CA LEU A 274 15.10 18.55 1.38
C LEU A 274 15.57 19.60 2.42
N THR A 275 15.28 19.38 3.68
CA THR A 275 15.80 20.20 4.78
C THR A 275 17.24 19.81 5.09
N PRO A 276 18.10 20.81 5.46
CA PRO A 276 19.47 20.54 5.90
C PRO A 276 19.52 19.66 7.14
#